data_4231949400bee108e4591705a0c8c739
#
_entry.id   4231949400bee108e4591705a0c8c739
#
_cell.length_a   1.000
_cell.length_b   1.000
_cell.length_c   1.000
_cell.angle_alpha   90.00
_cell.angle_beta   90.00
_cell.angle_gamma   90.00
#
_symmetry.space_group_name_H-M   'P 1'
#
loop_
_entity.id
_entity.type
_entity.pdbx_description
1 polymer ?
#
loop_
_entity_poly.entity_id
_entity_poly.type
_entity_poly.pdbx_seq_one_letter_code
_entity_poly.pdbx_strand_id
1 'polypeptide(L)'
;MSRPERSRSPVSLGAGIGAGLAAAGLAAVGAVTVDRLWRDRRHAIALGTEDDFTVAPSEVAVVVADDGVPLHVEIDEPEGWDGSRPTVILSHGFTLDLRCWVFQRRALLEAGHRVVTWDLRGHGTSGEGAEESYNIEQLGVDLARVIQQVAPTGDLVLAGHSMGGMTVMALAEADPGLFRDRVVAVALISTSAGGLHRITWGVGSMLGRVVNKFGPTALTQLSPHQDLLDSVLRGGKELQEFFVARGSFGSPVPLSLVRLTADMIFGTPLTVISAFTHTLEDHDKREALANMGGQEVLVFNGDKDVLTSAVHSTEIVDAIPGAEHVFVRDAGHIIMLEHPELLNQELFDLLTRADRSRGQTPREAGSRHTVTDLTKRRRDRMTRPARGRTRARA
;
A
#
# COMPACT_ATOMS: atom_id res chain seq x y z
N MET A 1 -37.51 -55.18 52.83
CA MET A 1 -37.22 -54.94 51.38
C MET A 1 -37.74 -53.57 51.07
N SER A 2 -36.83 -52.57 51.17
CA SER A 2 -37.11 -51.17 50.93
C SER A 2 -36.42 -50.72 49.65
N ARG A 3 -37.18 -50.15 48.71
CA ARG A 3 -36.65 -49.56 47.48
C ARG A 3 -36.07 -48.20 47.78
N PRO A 4 -34.96 -47.76 47.12
CA PRO A 4 -34.42 -46.42 47.26
C PRO A 4 -35.15 -45.47 46.29
N GLU A 5 -35.59 -44.33 46.78
CA GLU A 5 -36.09 -43.15 46.04
C GLU A 5 -34.94 -42.55 45.22
N ARG A 6 -35.19 -42.30 43.95
CA ARG A 6 -34.30 -41.53 43.05
C ARG A 6 -34.59 -40.04 43.24
N SER A 7 -33.67 -39.30 43.83
CA SER A 7 -33.61 -37.85 43.83
C SER A 7 -33.41 -37.34 42.42
N ARG A 8 -34.34 -36.55 41.93
CA ARG A 8 -34.21 -35.79 40.64
C ARG A 8 -33.58 -34.43 40.97
N SER A 9 -32.38 -34.17 40.47
CA SER A 9 -31.72 -32.87 40.60
C SER A 9 -32.31 -31.86 39.62
N PRO A 10 -32.53 -30.59 39.99
CA PRO A 10 -33.09 -29.53 39.11
C PRO A 10 -31.99 -28.77 38.40
N VAL A 11 -31.22 -29.38 37.51
CA VAL A 11 -30.09 -28.72 36.82
C VAL A 11 -30.26 -28.56 35.29
N SER A 12 -31.42 -28.93 34.73
CA SER A 12 -31.57 -29.00 33.27
C SER A 12 -32.31 -27.84 32.58
N LEU A 13 -32.93 -26.88 33.33
CA LEU A 13 -33.71 -25.80 32.69
C LEU A 13 -32.84 -24.53 32.41
N GLY A 14 -31.79 -24.27 33.18
CA GLY A 14 -30.94 -23.08 33.00
C GLY A 14 -29.96 -23.20 31.84
N ALA A 15 -29.47 -24.41 31.53
CA ALA A 15 -28.47 -24.65 30.48
C ALA A 15 -29.08 -24.53 29.05
N GLY A 16 -30.37 -24.83 28.89
CA GLY A 16 -31.04 -24.74 27.58
C GLY A 16 -31.33 -23.30 27.13
N ILE A 17 -31.62 -22.41 28.09
CA ILE A 17 -31.90 -20.99 27.78
C ILE A 17 -30.62 -20.25 27.45
N GLY A 18 -29.52 -20.51 28.16
CA GLY A 18 -28.22 -19.91 27.88
C GLY A 18 -27.64 -20.32 26.51
N ALA A 19 -27.78 -21.59 26.12
CA ALA A 19 -27.35 -22.08 24.82
C ALA A 19 -28.22 -21.51 23.66
N GLY A 20 -29.53 -21.34 23.89
CA GLY A 20 -30.45 -20.73 22.92
C GLY A 20 -30.14 -19.24 22.67
N LEU A 21 -29.87 -18.46 23.72
CA LEU A 21 -29.50 -17.05 23.60
C LEU A 21 -28.11 -16.86 22.97
N ALA A 22 -27.13 -17.74 23.25
CA ALA A 22 -25.83 -17.71 22.60
C ALA A 22 -25.94 -18.08 21.11
N ALA A 23 -26.73 -19.09 20.75
CA ALA A 23 -26.97 -19.46 19.36
C ALA A 23 -27.76 -18.36 18.59
N ALA A 24 -28.75 -17.73 19.21
CA ALA A 24 -29.48 -16.60 18.64
C ALA A 24 -28.58 -15.37 18.47
N GLY A 25 -27.69 -15.10 19.42
CA GLY A 25 -26.68 -14.04 19.34
C GLY A 25 -25.68 -14.27 18.20
N LEU A 26 -25.17 -15.49 18.05
CA LEU A 26 -24.26 -15.87 16.96
C LEU A 26 -24.99 -15.80 15.59
N ALA A 27 -26.25 -16.25 15.51
CA ALA A 27 -27.06 -16.16 14.29
C ALA A 27 -27.37 -14.70 13.91
N ALA A 28 -27.67 -13.83 14.90
CA ALA A 28 -27.91 -12.41 14.66
C ALA A 28 -26.62 -11.68 14.20
N VAL A 29 -25.48 -11.97 14.82
CA VAL A 29 -24.18 -11.44 14.38
C VAL A 29 -23.86 -11.95 12.98
N GLY A 30 -24.08 -13.23 12.68
CA GLY A 30 -23.93 -13.80 11.35
C GLY A 30 -24.83 -13.12 10.31
N ALA A 31 -26.12 -12.92 10.62
CA ALA A 31 -27.08 -12.28 9.72
C ALA A 31 -26.72 -10.80 9.43
N VAL A 32 -26.30 -10.04 10.46
CA VAL A 32 -25.86 -8.64 10.29
C VAL A 32 -24.59 -8.57 9.45
N THR A 33 -23.68 -9.53 9.62
CA THR A 33 -22.42 -9.59 8.84
C THR A 33 -22.73 -9.91 7.38
N VAL A 34 -23.62 -10.87 7.11
CA VAL A 34 -24.05 -11.25 5.76
C VAL A 34 -24.78 -10.11 5.06
N ASP A 35 -25.69 -9.41 5.76
CA ASP A 35 -26.42 -8.27 5.19
C ASP A 35 -25.49 -7.09 4.86
N ARG A 36 -24.48 -6.82 5.70
CA ARG A 36 -23.43 -5.83 5.40
C ARG A 36 -22.60 -6.24 4.18
N LEU A 37 -22.16 -7.49 4.13
CA LEU A 37 -21.40 -8.06 3.01
C LEU A 37 -22.15 -7.87 1.68
N TRP A 38 -23.45 -8.18 1.64
CA TRP A 38 -24.28 -8.01 0.45
C TRP A 38 -24.56 -6.54 0.09
N ARG A 39 -24.65 -5.65 1.07
CA ARG A 39 -24.80 -4.21 0.81
C ARG A 39 -23.52 -3.59 0.26
N ASP A 40 -22.38 -3.86 0.89
CA ASP A 40 -21.08 -3.34 0.48
C ASP A 40 -20.73 -3.85 -0.93
N ARG A 41 -20.99 -5.14 -1.20
CA ARG A 41 -20.79 -5.72 -2.54
C ARG A 41 -21.72 -5.09 -3.60
N ARG A 42 -23.00 -4.91 -3.31
CA ARG A 42 -23.93 -4.24 -4.24
C ARG A 42 -23.51 -2.81 -4.54
N HIS A 43 -23.00 -2.10 -3.54
CA HIS A 43 -22.48 -0.75 -3.73
C HIS A 43 -21.22 -0.77 -4.62
N ALA A 44 -20.26 -1.64 -4.35
CA ALA A 44 -19.07 -1.78 -5.18
C ALA A 44 -19.40 -2.17 -6.64
N ILE A 45 -20.39 -3.05 -6.87
CA ILE A 45 -20.87 -3.39 -8.20
C ILE A 45 -21.49 -2.16 -8.90
N ALA A 46 -22.26 -1.35 -8.18
CA ALA A 46 -22.88 -0.13 -8.72
C ALA A 46 -21.84 0.94 -9.11
N LEU A 47 -20.64 0.93 -8.51
CA LEU A 47 -19.53 1.82 -8.84
C LEU A 47 -18.75 1.36 -10.09
N GLY A 48 -18.78 0.07 -10.45
CA GLY A 48 -18.14 -0.48 -11.63
C GLY A 48 -17.61 -1.89 -11.43
N THR A 49 -17.69 -2.70 -12.46
CA THR A 49 -17.23 -4.10 -12.46
C THR A 49 -16.20 -4.41 -13.54
N GLU A 50 -16.05 -3.52 -14.50
CA GLU A 50 -15.21 -3.68 -15.68
C GLU A 50 -14.37 -2.42 -15.85
N ASP A 51 -13.07 -2.55 -15.65
CA ASP A 51 -12.08 -1.52 -15.92
C ASP A 51 -10.86 -2.18 -16.56
N ASP A 52 -10.22 -1.48 -17.47
CA ASP A 52 -8.94 -1.88 -18.01
C ASP A 52 -7.81 -1.33 -17.12
N PHE A 53 -7.13 -2.22 -16.42
CA PHE A 53 -5.96 -1.90 -15.59
C PHE A 53 -4.65 -2.26 -16.29
N THR A 54 -4.66 -2.56 -17.57
CA THR A 54 -3.45 -2.86 -18.33
C THR A 54 -2.74 -1.58 -18.75
N VAL A 55 -1.42 -1.58 -18.64
CA VAL A 55 -0.53 -0.58 -19.23
C VAL A 55 0.47 -1.36 -20.07
N ALA A 56 0.52 -1.08 -21.36
CA ALA A 56 1.55 -1.66 -22.22
C ALA A 56 2.84 -0.86 -22.03
N PRO A 57 3.88 -1.42 -21.37
CA PRO A 57 5.13 -0.72 -21.15
C PRO A 57 5.87 -0.48 -22.48
N SER A 58 6.68 0.58 -22.53
CA SER A 58 7.60 0.79 -23.66
C SER A 58 8.69 -0.27 -23.71
N GLU A 59 9.13 -0.72 -22.53
CA GLU A 59 10.16 -1.75 -22.37
C GLU A 59 9.88 -2.59 -21.11
N VAL A 60 10.19 -3.87 -21.19
CA VAL A 60 10.23 -4.79 -20.05
C VAL A 60 11.67 -5.23 -19.84
N ALA A 61 12.19 -5.08 -18.64
CA ALA A 61 13.53 -5.49 -18.27
C ALA A 61 13.49 -6.52 -17.11
N VAL A 62 14.54 -7.33 -17.03
CA VAL A 62 14.82 -8.16 -15.87
C VAL A 62 16.13 -7.68 -15.26
N VAL A 63 16.04 -7.11 -14.06
CA VAL A 63 17.22 -6.69 -13.28
C VAL A 63 17.62 -7.82 -12.37
N VAL A 64 18.88 -8.25 -12.44
CA VAL A 64 19.39 -9.29 -11.54
C VAL A 64 19.92 -8.64 -10.26
N ALA A 65 19.31 -8.98 -9.12
CA ALA A 65 19.75 -8.57 -7.80
C ALA A 65 21.16 -9.11 -7.49
N ASP A 66 21.80 -8.61 -6.46
CA ASP A 66 23.17 -9.00 -6.07
C ASP A 66 23.27 -10.47 -5.62
N ASP A 67 22.16 -11.03 -5.11
CA ASP A 67 22.01 -12.45 -4.72
C ASP A 67 21.47 -13.35 -5.85
N GLY A 68 21.30 -12.79 -7.06
CA GLY A 68 20.87 -13.52 -8.26
C GLY A 68 19.36 -13.57 -8.49
N VAL A 69 18.55 -12.99 -7.62
CA VAL A 69 17.09 -12.92 -7.81
C VAL A 69 16.73 -12.05 -9.01
N PRO A 70 15.95 -12.54 -10.00
CA PRO A 70 15.51 -11.73 -11.12
C PRO A 70 14.33 -10.83 -10.67
N LEU A 71 14.50 -9.52 -10.85
CA LEU A 71 13.50 -8.50 -10.56
C LEU A 71 12.84 -8.06 -11.86
N HIS A 72 11.52 -8.11 -11.92
CA HIS A 72 10.74 -7.65 -13.06
C HIS A 72 10.58 -6.13 -13.01
N VAL A 73 10.88 -5.48 -14.13
CA VAL A 73 10.83 -4.02 -14.25
C VAL A 73 10.11 -3.65 -15.53
N GLU A 74 9.17 -2.71 -15.44
CA GLU A 74 8.49 -2.11 -16.59
C GLU A 74 8.86 -0.64 -16.69
N ILE A 75 9.14 -0.19 -17.91
CA ILE A 75 9.55 1.17 -18.24
C ILE A 75 8.55 1.76 -19.20
N ASP A 76 7.98 2.91 -18.84
CA ASP A 76 7.12 3.73 -19.68
C ASP A 76 7.89 4.98 -20.07
N GLU A 77 8.25 5.07 -21.36
CA GLU A 77 9.00 6.21 -21.89
C GLU A 77 8.10 7.04 -22.79
N PRO A 78 7.92 8.34 -22.51
CA PRO A 78 7.11 9.20 -23.36
C PRO A 78 7.80 9.48 -24.70
N GLU A 79 7.02 9.72 -25.72
CA GLU A 79 7.55 10.08 -27.04
C GLU A 79 8.44 11.34 -26.96
N GLY A 80 9.63 11.27 -27.51
CA GLY A 80 10.60 12.37 -27.50
C GLY A 80 11.30 12.60 -26.17
N TRP A 81 11.35 11.60 -25.29
CA TRP A 81 12.10 11.65 -24.06
C TRP A 81 13.57 12.00 -24.29
N ASP A 82 14.07 13.05 -23.66
CA ASP A 82 15.43 13.59 -23.84
C ASP A 82 16.27 13.53 -22.55
N GLY A 83 15.74 12.97 -21.46
CA GLY A 83 16.43 12.90 -20.16
C GLY A 83 16.46 14.21 -19.37
N SER A 84 15.83 15.28 -19.84
CA SER A 84 15.84 16.59 -19.15
C SER A 84 14.98 16.61 -17.90
N ARG A 85 13.98 15.74 -17.82
CA ARG A 85 13.09 15.58 -16.67
C ARG A 85 13.53 14.40 -15.80
N PRO A 86 13.24 14.39 -14.50
CA PRO A 86 13.55 13.27 -13.64
C PRO A 86 12.80 12.00 -14.07
N THR A 87 13.45 10.84 -13.91
CA THR A 87 12.78 9.55 -13.99
C THR A 87 12.03 9.29 -12.68
N VAL A 88 10.76 8.94 -12.77
CA VAL A 88 9.92 8.61 -11.61
C VAL A 88 9.94 7.08 -11.40
N ILE A 89 10.39 6.64 -10.23
CA ILE A 89 10.44 5.21 -9.86
C ILE A 89 9.40 4.95 -8.79
N LEU A 90 8.52 3.97 -9.04
CA LEU A 90 7.38 3.62 -8.20
C LEU A 90 7.59 2.23 -7.58
N SER A 91 7.66 2.16 -6.25
CA SER A 91 7.83 0.92 -5.48
C SER A 91 6.53 0.57 -4.74
N HIS A 92 5.98 -0.62 -5.00
CA HIS A 92 4.72 -1.07 -4.43
C HIS A 92 4.85 -1.55 -2.97
N GLY A 93 3.71 -1.79 -2.30
CA GLY A 93 3.64 -2.28 -0.94
C GLY A 93 3.64 -3.81 -0.84
N PHE A 94 3.73 -4.30 0.40
CA PHE A 94 3.65 -5.72 0.73
C PHE A 94 2.37 -6.35 0.17
N THR A 95 2.50 -7.55 -0.39
CA THR A 95 1.42 -8.32 -1.06
C THR A 95 0.77 -7.64 -2.27
N LEU A 96 1.31 -6.53 -2.74
CA LEU A 96 0.91 -5.91 -4.01
C LEU A 96 1.91 -6.26 -5.12
N ASP A 97 1.71 -5.68 -6.30
CA ASP A 97 2.65 -5.69 -7.42
C ASP A 97 2.57 -4.36 -8.18
N LEU A 98 3.36 -4.21 -9.24
CA LEU A 98 3.47 -2.96 -10.00
C LEU A 98 2.12 -2.46 -10.58
N ARG A 99 1.10 -3.33 -10.71
CA ARG A 99 -0.24 -2.94 -11.21
C ARG A 99 -0.97 -1.99 -10.27
N CYS A 100 -0.59 -1.93 -8.99
CA CYS A 100 -1.17 -0.97 -8.05
C CYS A 100 -0.93 0.49 -8.45
N TRP A 101 0.03 0.75 -9.33
CA TRP A 101 0.41 2.07 -9.83
C TRP A 101 -0.23 2.46 -11.16
N VAL A 102 -1.18 1.69 -11.68
CA VAL A 102 -1.78 1.85 -13.01
C VAL A 102 -2.23 3.29 -13.31
N PHE A 103 -2.84 3.97 -12.37
CA PHE A 103 -3.33 5.34 -12.56
C PHE A 103 -2.21 6.38 -12.52
N GLN A 104 -1.19 6.18 -11.68
CA GLN A 104 -0.02 7.05 -11.58
C GLN A 104 0.85 6.91 -12.82
N ARG A 105 1.08 5.68 -13.29
CA ARG A 105 1.80 5.40 -14.53
C ARG A 105 1.20 6.15 -15.72
N ARG A 106 -0.11 5.99 -15.94
CA ARG A 106 -0.84 6.66 -17.04
C ARG A 106 -0.71 8.18 -16.94
N ALA A 107 -0.98 8.74 -15.77
CA ALA A 107 -0.97 10.19 -15.59
C ALA A 107 0.44 10.80 -15.74
N LEU A 108 1.47 10.14 -15.21
CA LEU A 108 2.85 10.60 -15.31
C LEU A 108 3.37 10.48 -16.74
N LEU A 109 3.07 9.38 -17.44
CA LEU A 109 3.43 9.18 -18.83
C LEU A 109 2.77 10.23 -19.75
N GLU A 110 1.46 10.48 -19.56
CA GLU A 110 0.72 11.52 -20.28
C GLU A 110 1.30 12.93 -20.02
N ALA A 111 1.81 13.17 -18.82
CA ALA A 111 2.49 14.41 -18.46
C ALA A 111 3.93 14.51 -19.00
N GLY A 112 4.42 13.48 -19.71
CA GLY A 112 5.74 13.45 -20.35
C GLY A 112 6.88 13.09 -19.39
N HIS A 113 6.61 12.32 -18.32
CA HIS A 113 7.62 11.77 -17.44
C HIS A 113 7.93 10.31 -17.81
N ARG A 114 9.20 9.96 -17.76
CA ARG A 114 9.63 8.56 -17.82
C ARG A 114 9.30 7.90 -16.48
N VAL A 115 8.60 6.78 -16.51
CA VAL A 115 8.15 6.05 -15.32
C VAL A 115 8.78 4.66 -15.31
N VAL A 116 9.28 4.27 -14.16
CA VAL A 116 9.77 2.91 -13.89
C VAL A 116 8.94 2.33 -12.77
N THR A 117 8.31 1.18 -13.03
CA THR A 117 7.66 0.35 -12.02
C THR A 117 8.35 -0.99 -11.96
N TRP A 118 8.38 -1.61 -10.79
CA TRP A 118 9.04 -2.89 -10.62
C TRP A 118 8.33 -3.73 -9.56
N ASP A 119 8.44 -5.02 -9.67
CA ASP A 119 7.96 -5.95 -8.66
C ASP A 119 9.08 -6.23 -7.66
N LEU A 120 8.79 -6.04 -6.37
CA LEU A 120 9.69 -6.42 -5.29
C LEU A 120 9.94 -7.93 -5.33
N ARG A 121 11.10 -8.41 -4.83
CA ARG A 121 11.40 -9.84 -4.75
C ARG A 121 10.24 -10.62 -4.13
N GLY A 122 9.90 -11.77 -4.72
CA GLY A 122 8.81 -12.62 -4.31
C GLY A 122 7.40 -12.10 -4.59
N HIS A 123 7.26 -10.96 -5.28
CA HIS A 123 5.97 -10.37 -5.65
C HIS A 123 5.80 -10.30 -7.17
N GLY A 124 4.55 -10.23 -7.62
CA GLY A 124 4.23 -10.09 -9.04
C GLY A 124 4.89 -11.15 -9.90
N THR A 125 5.75 -10.72 -10.82
CA THR A 125 6.54 -11.59 -11.71
C THR A 125 8.03 -11.62 -11.38
N SER A 126 8.46 -10.97 -10.30
CA SER A 126 9.82 -11.10 -9.77
C SER A 126 10.08 -12.47 -9.17
N GLY A 127 11.33 -12.92 -9.19
CA GLY A 127 11.75 -14.20 -8.62
C GLY A 127 11.68 -14.22 -7.09
N GLU A 128 11.62 -15.43 -6.54
CA GLU A 128 11.77 -15.68 -5.12
C GLU A 128 13.26 -15.79 -4.75
N GLY A 129 13.62 -15.32 -3.54
CA GLY A 129 14.95 -15.42 -2.95
C GLY A 129 15.00 -16.42 -1.80
N ALA A 130 16.16 -16.53 -1.16
CA ALA A 130 16.30 -17.26 0.09
C ALA A 130 15.52 -16.57 1.22
N GLU A 131 15.06 -17.34 2.22
CA GLU A 131 14.20 -16.81 3.31
C GLU A 131 14.83 -15.61 4.03
N GLU A 132 16.13 -15.65 4.29
CA GLU A 132 16.89 -14.57 4.94
C GLU A 132 17.02 -13.29 4.11
N SER A 133 16.76 -13.37 2.80
CA SER A 133 16.81 -12.22 1.89
C SER A 133 15.52 -11.38 1.88
N TYR A 134 14.47 -11.85 2.54
CA TYR A 134 13.21 -11.11 2.65
C TYR A 134 13.25 -10.13 3.82
N ASN A 135 13.99 -9.03 3.65
CA ASN A 135 14.12 -7.95 4.63
C ASN A 135 14.16 -6.58 3.93
N ILE A 136 13.94 -5.53 4.70
CA ILE A 136 13.81 -4.17 4.16
C ILE A 136 15.16 -3.64 3.64
N GLU A 137 16.26 -4.03 4.27
CA GLU A 137 17.63 -3.68 3.84
C GLU A 137 17.91 -4.21 2.43
N GLN A 138 17.57 -5.46 2.18
CA GLN A 138 17.75 -6.09 0.87
C GLN A 138 16.86 -5.43 -0.20
N LEU A 139 15.63 -5.02 0.15
CA LEU A 139 14.80 -4.25 -0.79
C LEU A 139 15.43 -2.91 -1.18
N GLY A 140 16.14 -2.25 -0.24
CA GLY A 140 16.93 -1.05 -0.55
C GLY A 140 18.06 -1.32 -1.54
N VAL A 141 18.76 -2.44 -1.39
CA VAL A 141 19.82 -2.90 -2.31
C VAL A 141 19.22 -3.24 -3.69
N ASP A 142 18.06 -3.91 -3.71
CA ASP A 142 17.34 -4.23 -4.96
C ASP A 142 16.97 -2.95 -5.72
N LEU A 143 16.42 -1.96 -5.03
CA LEU A 143 16.08 -0.66 -5.63
C LEU A 143 17.35 0.05 -6.18
N ALA A 144 18.46 -0.02 -5.48
CA ALA A 144 19.73 0.51 -5.97
C ALA A 144 20.16 -0.19 -7.28
N ARG A 145 19.99 -1.52 -7.37
CA ARG A 145 20.28 -2.30 -8.60
C ARG A 145 19.33 -1.92 -9.74
N VAL A 146 18.03 -1.76 -9.47
CA VAL A 146 17.07 -1.27 -10.46
C VAL A 146 17.50 0.10 -10.98
N ILE A 147 17.79 1.07 -10.10
CA ILE A 147 18.25 2.41 -10.48
C ILE A 147 19.53 2.33 -11.33
N GLN A 148 20.53 1.57 -10.89
CA GLN A 148 21.79 1.43 -11.60
C GLN A 148 21.63 0.89 -13.01
N GLN A 149 20.69 -0.01 -13.23
CA GLN A 149 20.54 -0.71 -14.51
C GLN A 149 19.60 0.04 -15.46
N VAL A 150 18.47 0.58 -14.98
CA VAL A 150 17.47 1.18 -15.86
C VAL A 150 17.43 2.70 -15.82
N ALA A 151 18.02 3.35 -14.82
CA ALA A 151 18.13 4.80 -14.71
C ALA A 151 19.54 5.22 -14.22
N PRO A 152 20.63 4.86 -14.94
CA PRO A 152 22.01 5.06 -14.46
C PRO A 152 22.42 6.53 -14.36
N THR A 153 21.75 7.42 -15.05
CA THR A 153 22.03 8.87 -15.10
C THR A 153 20.78 9.69 -14.93
N GLY A 154 20.93 10.99 -14.72
CA GLY A 154 19.83 11.95 -14.58
C GLY A 154 19.21 11.95 -13.17
N ASP A 155 18.29 12.86 -12.98
CA ASP A 155 17.60 13.06 -11.71
C ASP A 155 16.51 12.01 -11.50
N LEU A 156 16.22 11.73 -10.24
CA LEU A 156 15.28 10.71 -9.79
C LEU A 156 14.20 11.31 -8.90
N VAL A 157 12.99 10.82 -9.07
CA VAL A 157 11.91 10.94 -8.10
C VAL A 157 11.54 9.54 -7.64
N LEU A 158 11.60 9.30 -6.34
CA LEU A 158 11.30 8.00 -5.75
C LEU A 158 9.95 8.06 -5.04
N ALA A 159 9.01 7.22 -5.44
CA ALA A 159 7.72 7.09 -4.77
C ALA A 159 7.54 5.67 -4.25
N GLY A 160 7.19 5.54 -2.98
CA GLY A 160 6.98 4.24 -2.34
C GLY A 160 5.69 4.19 -1.53
N HIS A 161 4.93 3.12 -1.75
CA HIS A 161 3.74 2.80 -0.97
C HIS A 161 4.06 1.76 0.08
N SER A 162 3.70 1.99 1.34
CA SER A 162 3.83 1.02 2.43
C SER A 162 5.27 0.45 2.50
N MET A 163 5.48 -0.85 2.32
CA MET A 163 6.81 -1.47 2.25
C MET A 163 7.70 -0.86 1.15
N GLY A 164 7.14 -0.38 0.03
CA GLY A 164 7.89 0.37 -0.98
C GLY A 164 8.44 1.70 -0.45
N GLY A 165 7.74 2.37 0.47
CA GLY A 165 8.27 3.54 1.19
C GLY A 165 9.40 3.18 2.14
N MET A 166 9.31 2.05 2.84
CA MET A 166 10.39 1.51 3.66
C MET A 166 11.63 1.14 2.80
N THR A 167 11.40 0.61 1.61
CA THR A 167 12.44 0.34 0.60
C THR A 167 13.19 1.62 0.21
N VAL A 168 12.48 2.73 -0.02
CA VAL A 168 13.09 4.03 -0.31
C VAL A 168 13.91 4.53 0.88
N MET A 169 13.43 4.34 2.12
CA MET A 169 14.17 4.70 3.33
C MET A 169 15.44 3.85 3.51
N ALA A 170 15.35 2.53 3.21
CA ALA A 170 16.52 1.65 3.25
C ALA A 170 17.57 2.03 2.21
N LEU A 171 17.15 2.43 1.01
CA LEU A 171 18.07 2.98 0.01
C LEU A 171 18.73 4.27 0.50
N ALA A 172 17.97 5.19 1.14
CA ALA A 172 18.53 6.42 1.69
C ALA A 172 19.57 6.18 2.80
N GLU A 173 19.41 5.11 3.57
CA GLU A 173 20.38 4.66 4.57
C GLU A 173 21.62 4.07 3.91
N ALA A 174 21.43 3.18 2.93
CA ALA A 174 22.51 2.46 2.27
C ALA A 174 23.36 3.35 1.33
N ASP A 175 22.73 4.31 0.64
CA ASP A 175 23.39 5.22 -0.30
C ASP A 175 22.94 6.68 -0.15
N PRO A 176 23.39 7.38 0.90
CA PRO A 176 23.13 8.81 1.07
C PRO A 176 23.72 9.66 -0.05
N GLY A 177 24.74 9.16 -0.75
CA GLY A 177 25.36 9.82 -1.89
C GLY A 177 24.40 9.92 -3.07
N LEU A 178 23.73 8.84 -3.41
CA LEU A 178 22.69 8.82 -4.46
C LEU A 178 21.57 9.82 -4.16
N PHE A 179 21.13 9.88 -2.91
CA PHE A 179 20.09 10.84 -2.49
C PHE A 179 20.56 12.27 -2.68
N ARG A 180 21.75 12.62 -2.21
CA ARG A 180 22.29 13.97 -2.34
C ARG A 180 22.50 14.39 -3.79
N ASP A 181 22.99 13.47 -4.62
CA ASP A 181 23.51 13.80 -5.96
C ASP A 181 22.45 13.68 -7.06
N ARG A 182 21.40 12.84 -6.86
CA ARG A 182 20.45 12.50 -7.93
C ARG A 182 18.97 12.50 -7.54
N VAL A 183 18.62 12.20 -6.27
CA VAL A 183 17.22 12.19 -5.86
C VAL A 183 16.76 13.63 -5.61
N VAL A 184 15.84 14.12 -6.43
CA VAL A 184 15.32 15.50 -6.31
C VAL A 184 14.01 15.57 -5.54
N ALA A 185 13.26 14.48 -5.49
CA ALA A 185 12.03 14.39 -4.71
C ALA A 185 11.72 12.97 -4.25
N VAL A 186 10.97 12.88 -3.14
CA VAL A 186 10.51 11.61 -2.55
C VAL A 186 9.02 11.72 -2.21
N ALA A 187 8.23 10.68 -2.57
CA ALA A 187 6.85 10.54 -2.14
C ALA A 187 6.71 9.28 -1.26
N LEU A 188 6.38 9.48 0.01
CA LEU A 188 6.15 8.43 1.00
C LEU A 188 4.64 8.29 1.24
N ILE A 189 4.06 7.20 0.73
CA ILE A 189 2.61 7.01 0.64
C ILE A 189 2.20 5.89 1.57
N SER A 190 1.34 6.18 2.56
CA SER A 190 0.82 5.17 3.52
C SER A 190 1.93 4.25 4.04
N THR A 191 3.00 4.83 4.61
CA THR A 191 4.19 4.09 5.05
C THR A 191 4.60 4.47 6.48
N SER A 192 5.62 3.80 7.00
CA SER A 192 6.17 4.02 8.34
C SER A 192 7.69 3.97 8.30
N ALA A 193 8.35 4.79 9.11
CA ALA A 193 9.79 4.69 9.34
C ALA A 193 10.16 3.70 10.44
N GLY A 194 9.17 3.13 11.15
CA GLY A 194 9.39 2.16 12.22
C GLY A 194 8.22 2.08 13.19
N GLY A 195 8.35 1.22 14.22
CA GLY A 195 7.36 1.09 15.28
C GLY A 195 6.10 0.31 14.89
N LEU A 196 6.13 -0.50 13.86
CA LEU A 196 5.01 -1.32 13.38
C LEU A 196 4.53 -2.36 14.41
N HIS A 197 5.39 -2.77 15.36
CA HIS A 197 5.02 -3.65 16.48
C HIS A 197 3.93 -3.05 17.39
N ARG A 198 3.68 -1.73 17.32
CA ARG A 198 2.62 -1.04 18.08
C ARG A 198 1.26 -1.10 17.41
N ILE A 199 1.20 -1.60 16.19
CA ILE A 199 -0.04 -1.68 15.44
C ILE A 199 -0.82 -2.88 15.96
N THR A 200 -1.91 -2.62 16.68
CA THR A 200 -2.95 -3.62 16.90
C THR A 200 -3.67 -3.80 15.57
N TRP A 201 -3.21 -4.77 14.81
CA TRP A 201 -3.69 -5.15 13.49
C TRP A 201 -5.23 -5.21 13.45
N GLY A 202 -5.91 -4.15 13.02
CA GLY A 202 -7.37 -4.09 12.97
C GLY A 202 -7.95 -5.17 12.03
N VAL A 203 -7.45 -5.32 10.82
CA VAL A 203 -7.82 -6.41 9.89
C VAL A 203 -6.66 -7.40 9.77
N GLY A 204 -5.41 -6.94 9.89
CA GLY A 204 -4.27 -7.78 10.17
C GLY A 204 -4.49 -8.67 11.39
N SER A 205 -5.23 -8.23 12.45
CA SER A 205 -5.58 -9.10 13.56
C SER A 205 -6.49 -10.27 13.15
N MET A 206 -7.16 -10.23 12.02
CA MET A 206 -7.88 -11.40 11.52
C MET A 206 -7.01 -12.24 10.59
N LEU A 207 -6.28 -11.62 9.65
CA LEU A 207 -5.27 -12.33 8.85
C LEU A 207 -4.04 -12.69 9.73
N GLY A 208 -3.55 -11.81 10.58
CA GLY A 208 -2.49 -12.09 11.56
C GLY A 208 -2.96 -13.01 12.71
N ARG A 209 -4.25 -13.03 13.11
CA ARG A 209 -4.78 -14.09 14.00
C ARG A 209 -4.98 -15.41 13.26
N VAL A 210 -5.28 -15.39 11.98
CA VAL A 210 -5.28 -16.60 11.15
C VAL A 210 -3.83 -17.06 10.93
N VAL A 211 -2.90 -16.17 10.60
CA VAL A 211 -1.47 -16.48 10.45
C VAL A 211 -0.80 -16.80 11.81
N ASN A 212 -1.06 -16.06 12.90
CA ASN A 212 -0.50 -16.33 14.23
C ASN A 212 -1.22 -17.45 14.99
N LYS A 213 -2.52 -17.66 14.79
CA LYS A 213 -3.27 -18.76 15.42
C LYS A 213 -3.18 -20.04 14.61
N PHE A 214 -2.87 -19.92 13.32
CA PHE A 214 -2.63 -21.00 12.38
C PHE A 214 -1.20 -20.91 11.79
N GLY A 215 -0.24 -20.34 12.54
CA GLY A 215 1.15 -20.17 12.15
C GLY A 215 1.78 -21.41 11.49
N PRO A 216 3.07 -21.38 11.12
CA PRO A 216 3.73 -22.42 10.31
C PRO A 216 3.44 -23.85 10.75
N THR A 217 3.23 -24.06 12.06
CA THR A 217 2.88 -25.37 12.67
C THR A 217 1.44 -25.81 12.34
N ALA A 218 0.51 -24.88 12.11
CA ALA A 218 -0.87 -25.25 11.76
C ALA A 218 -1.03 -25.42 10.25
N LEU A 219 -0.29 -24.69 9.44
CA LEU A 219 -0.21 -24.94 7.98
C LEU A 219 0.42 -26.31 7.69
N THR A 220 1.42 -26.74 8.45
CA THR A 220 1.99 -28.10 8.33
C THR A 220 1.06 -29.19 8.86
N GLN A 221 0.19 -28.89 9.85
CA GLN A 221 -0.83 -29.83 10.34
C GLN A 221 -2.11 -29.84 9.49
N LEU A 222 -2.39 -28.80 8.71
CA LEU A 222 -3.50 -28.76 7.74
C LEU A 222 -3.13 -29.33 6.37
N SER A 223 -1.89 -29.70 6.15
CA SER A 223 -1.40 -30.38 4.94
C SER A 223 -2.24 -31.60 4.50
N PRO A 224 -2.88 -32.39 5.40
CA PRO A 224 -3.81 -33.45 5.00
C PRO A 224 -5.19 -32.94 4.55
N HIS A 225 -5.52 -31.66 4.74
CA HIS A 225 -6.80 -31.04 4.40
C HIS A 225 -6.65 -29.92 3.37
N GLN A 226 -5.72 -30.06 2.46
CA GLN A 226 -5.47 -29.12 1.35
C GLN A 226 -6.75 -28.81 0.57
N ASP A 227 -7.65 -29.82 0.40
CA ASP A 227 -8.96 -29.65 -0.24
C ASP A 227 -9.92 -28.75 0.56
N LEU A 228 -9.82 -28.72 1.90
CA LEU A 228 -10.62 -27.84 2.74
C LEU A 228 -10.08 -26.39 2.70
N LEU A 229 -8.76 -26.24 2.73
CA LEU A 229 -8.08 -24.96 2.57
C LEU A 229 -8.36 -24.38 1.18
N ASP A 230 -8.24 -25.17 0.16
CA ASP A 230 -8.59 -24.86 -1.23
C ASP A 230 -10.10 -24.61 -1.42
N SER A 231 -10.95 -25.26 -0.64
CA SER A 231 -12.40 -25.02 -0.66
C SER A 231 -12.76 -23.71 0.04
N VAL A 232 -12.09 -23.37 1.14
CA VAL A 232 -12.23 -22.07 1.81
C VAL A 232 -11.62 -20.95 0.96
N LEU A 233 -10.53 -21.21 0.27
CA LEU A 233 -9.90 -20.26 -0.66
C LEU A 233 -10.70 -20.15 -1.97
N ARG A 234 -11.30 -21.24 -2.49
CA ARG A 234 -12.11 -21.25 -3.74
C ARG A 234 -13.58 -20.89 -3.54
N GLY A 235 -14.19 -21.24 -2.40
CA GLY A 235 -15.56 -20.80 -2.05
C GLY A 235 -15.67 -19.37 -1.62
N GLY A 236 -14.55 -18.64 -1.63
CA GLY A 236 -14.33 -17.41 -0.96
C GLY A 236 -13.99 -16.20 -1.82
N LYS A 237 -14.12 -16.21 -3.17
CA LYS A 237 -13.89 -14.95 -3.91
C LYS A 237 -14.69 -13.78 -3.32
N GLU A 238 -15.92 -14.00 -2.98
CA GLU A 238 -16.78 -12.97 -2.36
C GLU A 238 -16.32 -12.61 -0.94
N LEU A 239 -15.80 -13.57 -0.20
CA LEU A 239 -15.24 -13.35 1.13
C LEU A 239 -13.87 -12.64 1.02
N GLN A 240 -13.03 -13.01 0.06
CA GLN A 240 -11.79 -12.31 -0.25
C GLN A 240 -12.06 -10.85 -0.65
N GLU A 241 -12.98 -10.62 -1.60
CA GLU A 241 -13.43 -9.28 -2.01
C GLU A 241 -13.90 -8.46 -0.81
N PHE A 242 -14.67 -9.05 0.10
CA PHE A 242 -15.14 -8.37 1.31
C PHE A 242 -14.00 -7.97 2.25
N PHE A 243 -13.07 -8.87 2.54
CA PHE A 243 -11.93 -8.56 3.43
C PHE A 243 -10.99 -7.54 2.80
N VAL A 244 -10.73 -7.64 1.51
CA VAL A 244 -9.91 -6.67 0.78
C VAL A 244 -10.58 -5.30 0.79
N ALA A 245 -11.87 -5.22 0.47
CA ALA A 245 -12.60 -3.95 0.48
C ALA A 245 -12.53 -3.25 1.84
N ARG A 246 -12.68 -4.00 2.94
CA ARG A 246 -12.65 -3.42 4.27
C ARG A 246 -11.27 -3.18 4.86
N GLY A 247 -10.28 -3.97 4.45
CA GLY A 247 -8.92 -3.87 4.97
C GLY A 247 -8.04 -2.88 4.23
N SER A 248 -8.37 -2.64 2.96
CA SER A 248 -7.52 -1.87 2.06
C SER A 248 -8.05 -0.46 1.80
N PHE A 249 -9.37 -0.26 1.82
CA PHE A 249 -10.03 0.99 1.42
C PHE A 249 -10.82 1.62 2.57
N GLY A 250 -10.76 2.93 2.70
CA GLY A 250 -11.50 3.70 3.70
C GLY A 250 -12.89 4.13 3.22
N SER A 251 -13.10 4.17 1.91
CA SER A 251 -14.36 4.49 1.24
C SER A 251 -14.75 3.40 0.22
N PRO A 252 -16.02 3.36 -0.23
CA PRO A 252 -16.42 2.43 -1.28
C PRO A 252 -15.71 2.69 -2.60
N VAL A 253 -15.17 1.62 -3.20
CA VAL A 253 -14.50 1.63 -4.50
C VAL A 253 -15.19 0.68 -5.47
N PRO A 254 -14.99 0.82 -6.81
CA PRO A 254 -15.45 -0.14 -7.80
C PRO A 254 -15.04 -1.57 -7.49
N LEU A 255 -15.91 -2.53 -7.78
CA LEU A 255 -15.61 -3.95 -7.55
C LEU A 255 -14.42 -4.45 -8.38
N SER A 256 -14.19 -3.84 -9.56
CA SER A 256 -13.00 -4.08 -10.38
C SER A 256 -11.70 -3.78 -9.61
N LEU A 257 -11.63 -2.67 -8.85
CA LEU A 257 -10.47 -2.33 -8.01
C LEU A 257 -10.30 -3.30 -6.83
N VAL A 258 -11.42 -3.72 -6.21
CA VAL A 258 -11.38 -4.73 -5.14
C VAL A 258 -10.79 -6.04 -5.66
N ARG A 259 -11.19 -6.46 -6.88
CA ARG A 259 -10.68 -7.67 -7.53
C ARG A 259 -9.23 -7.56 -7.91
N LEU A 260 -8.82 -6.45 -8.54
CA LEU A 260 -7.42 -6.19 -8.83
C LEU A 260 -6.54 -6.30 -7.57
N THR A 261 -7.00 -5.69 -6.49
CA THR A 261 -6.29 -5.74 -5.21
C THR A 261 -6.27 -7.15 -4.62
N ALA A 262 -7.39 -7.88 -4.70
CA ALA A 262 -7.46 -9.27 -4.24
C ALA A 262 -6.52 -10.17 -5.05
N ASP A 263 -6.48 -10.01 -6.37
CA ASP A 263 -5.60 -10.79 -7.25
C ASP A 263 -4.12 -10.58 -6.90
N MET A 264 -3.71 -9.34 -6.57
CA MET A 264 -2.35 -9.04 -6.11
C MET A 264 -2.07 -9.70 -4.75
N ILE A 265 -2.93 -9.46 -3.75
CA ILE A 265 -2.73 -9.95 -2.37
C ILE A 265 -2.68 -11.48 -2.33
N PHE A 266 -3.62 -12.15 -2.98
CA PHE A 266 -3.70 -13.61 -2.98
C PHE A 266 -2.79 -14.28 -4.02
N GLY A 267 -2.19 -13.49 -4.92
CA GLY A 267 -1.15 -13.92 -5.84
C GLY A 267 0.23 -14.04 -5.20
N THR A 268 0.47 -13.36 -4.07
CA THR A 268 1.75 -13.42 -3.36
C THR A 268 1.90 -14.76 -2.62
N PRO A 269 3.01 -15.51 -2.80
CA PRO A 269 3.24 -16.78 -2.13
C PRO A 269 3.22 -16.65 -0.60
N LEU A 270 2.60 -17.63 0.09
CA LEU A 270 2.54 -17.62 1.56
C LEU A 270 3.92 -17.70 2.22
N THR A 271 4.90 -18.32 1.57
CA THR A 271 6.30 -18.36 1.99
C THR A 271 6.90 -16.96 2.07
N VAL A 272 6.67 -16.16 1.05
CA VAL A 272 7.10 -14.76 0.96
C VAL A 272 6.39 -13.90 2.02
N ILE A 273 5.06 -14.08 2.19
CA ILE A 273 4.28 -13.38 3.21
C ILE A 273 4.82 -13.68 4.61
N SER A 274 5.10 -14.97 4.91
CA SER A 274 5.63 -15.38 6.21
C SER A 274 7.00 -14.77 6.48
N ALA A 275 7.91 -14.82 5.51
CA ALA A 275 9.26 -14.34 5.64
C ALA A 275 9.32 -12.82 5.89
N PHE A 276 8.59 -12.01 5.13
CA PHE A 276 8.54 -10.56 5.34
C PHE A 276 7.84 -10.13 6.63
N THR A 277 6.89 -10.91 7.16
CA THR A 277 6.12 -10.49 8.34
C THR A 277 7.02 -10.20 9.54
N HIS A 278 8.03 -11.04 9.77
CA HIS A 278 8.96 -10.86 10.88
C HIS A 278 9.82 -9.60 10.71
N THR A 279 10.31 -9.33 9.52
CA THR A 279 11.17 -8.18 9.25
C THR A 279 10.43 -6.85 9.27
N LEU A 280 9.13 -6.87 8.93
CA LEU A 280 8.27 -5.68 9.05
C LEU A 280 8.04 -5.26 10.50
N GLU A 281 7.98 -6.21 11.44
CA GLU A 281 7.84 -5.91 12.88
C GLU A 281 9.10 -5.23 13.45
N ASP A 282 10.27 -5.62 12.97
CA ASP A 282 11.58 -5.11 13.41
C ASP A 282 12.05 -3.88 12.62
N HIS A 283 11.32 -3.47 11.59
CA HIS A 283 11.67 -2.34 10.74
C HIS A 283 11.84 -1.05 11.55
N ASP A 284 13.01 -0.41 11.42
CA ASP A 284 13.30 0.93 11.93
C ASP A 284 14.30 1.67 11.02
N LYS A 285 13.81 2.70 10.33
CA LYS A 285 14.56 3.55 9.40
C LYS A 285 14.44 5.04 9.76
N ARG A 286 14.17 5.34 11.03
CA ARG A 286 14.01 6.73 11.50
C ARG A 286 15.28 7.56 11.27
N GLU A 287 16.45 6.96 11.46
CA GLU A 287 17.73 7.64 11.24
C GLU A 287 17.97 7.94 9.75
N ALA A 288 17.48 7.11 8.84
CA ALA A 288 17.59 7.31 7.40
C ALA A 288 16.83 8.53 6.89
N LEU A 289 15.80 8.99 7.61
CA LEU A 289 15.01 10.17 7.24
C LEU A 289 15.86 11.44 7.17
N ALA A 290 16.93 11.53 7.94
CA ALA A 290 17.86 12.67 7.89
C ALA A 290 18.54 12.82 6.52
N ASN A 291 18.72 11.70 5.78
CA ASN A 291 19.30 11.72 4.45
C ASN A 291 18.35 12.24 3.36
N MET A 292 17.07 12.49 3.72
CA MET A 292 16.04 13.04 2.82
C MET A 292 15.81 14.53 3.01
N GLY A 293 16.57 15.20 3.90
CA GLY A 293 16.38 16.62 4.21
C GLY A 293 16.76 17.62 3.11
N GLY A 294 17.41 17.13 2.03
CA GLY A 294 17.78 17.96 0.88
C GLY A 294 16.82 17.89 -0.29
N GLN A 295 15.83 17.02 -0.23
CA GLN A 295 14.85 16.73 -1.30
C GLN A 295 13.51 17.42 -1.02
N GLU A 296 12.69 17.59 -2.07
CA GLU A 296 11.26 17.86 -1.88
C GLU A 296 10.58 16.55 -1.44
N VAL A 297 9.95 16.55 -0.26
CA VAL A 297 9.33 15.34 0.29
C VAL A 297 7.83 15.54 0.42
N LEU A 298 7.07 14.56 -0.08
CA LEU A 298 5.63 14.43 0.09
C LEU A 298 5.36 13.21 0.99
N VAL A 299 4.64 13.41 2.08
CA VAL A 299 4.06 12.35 2.91
C VAL A 299 2.55 12.34 2.70
N PHE A 300 2.02 11.23 2.21
CA PHE A 300 0.62 11.14 1.78
C PHE A 300 -0.06 9.93 2.43
N ASN A 301 -1.14 10.15 3.19
CA ASN A 301 -1.83 9.05 3.87
C ASN A 301 -3.33 9.30 4.10
N GLY A 302 -4.08 8.23 4.34
CA GLY A 302 -5.50 8.25 4.66
C GLY A 302 -5.78 8.20 6.17
N ASP A 303 -6.91 8.79 6.62
CA ASP A 303 -7.33 8.76 8.02
C ASP A 303 -7.95 7.43 8.46
N LYS A 304 -8.32 6.58 7.52
CA LYS A 304 -8.81 5.22 7.75
C LYS A 304 -7.74 4.15 7.56
N ASP A 305 -6.50 4.57 7.30
CA ASP A 305 -5.39 3.62 7.23
C ASP A 305 -5.13 3.03 8.63
N VAL A 306 -5.42 1.73 8.75
CA VAL A 306 -5.26 0.97 10.00
C VAL A 306 -3.92 0.24 10.08
N LEU A 307 -3.15 0.20 8.97
CA LEU A 307 -1.84 -0.46 8.90
C LEU A 307 -0.72 0.52 9.20
N THR A 308 -0.69 1.65 8.51
CA THR A 308 0.25 2.74 8.74
C THR A 308 -0.52 4.01 9.08
N SER A 309 -1.02 4.04 10.32
CA SER A 309 -1.89 5.12 10.80
C SER A 309 -1.19 6.50 10.72
N ALA A 310 -1.98 7.56 10.80
CA ALA A 310 -1.49 8.94 10.73
C ALA A 310 -0.33 9.28 11.68
N VAL A 311 -0.17 8.52 12.77
CA VAL A 311 0.96 8.70 13.71
C VAL A 311 2.30 8.46 13.00
N HIS A 312 2.40 7.43 12.17
CA HIS A 312 3.63 7.12 11.43
C HIS A 312 3.97 8.21 10.42
N SER A 313 2.96 8.74 9.71
CA SER A 313 3.16 9.86 8.79
C SER A 313 3.60 11.13 9.53
N THR A 314 3.06 11.40 10.71
CA THR A 314 3.48 12.53 11.55
C THR A 314 4.93 12.35 11.99
N GLU A 315 5.34 11.15 12.44
CA GLU A 315 6.74 10.87 12.80
C GLU A 315 7.71 11.14 11.63
N ILE A 316 7.33 10.77 10.40
CA ILE A 316 8.14 11.03 9.20
C ILE A 316 8.24 12.53 8.91
N VAL A 317 7.12 13.24 8.94
CA VAL A 317 7.08 14.69 8.67
C VAL A 317 7.88 15.46 9.72
N ASP A 318 7.77 15.10 10.99
CA ASP A 318 8.51 15.75 12.07
C ASP A 318 10.04 15.53 11.97
N ALA A 319 10.45 14.40 11.35
CA ALA A 319 11.85 14.07 11.16
C ALA A 319 12.48 14.67 9.89
N ILE A 320 11.68 15.08 8.90
CA ILE A 320 12.18 15.63 7.63
C ILE A 320 11.77 17.11 7.51
N PRO A 321 12.70 18.06 7.76
CA PRO A 321 12.41 19.47 7.62
C PRO A 321 11.93 19.83 6.22
N GLY A 322 10.79 20.52 6.12
CA GLY A 322 10.20 20.95 4.85
C GLY A 322 9.33 19.90 4.15
N ALA A 323 9.18 18.70 4.70
CA ALA A 323 8.25 17.71 4.16
C ALA A 323 6.81 18.24 4.12
N GLU A 324 6.12 18.02 3.00
CA GLU A 324 4.70 18.31 2.88
C GLU A 324 3.88 17.11 3.33
N HIS A 325 2.93 17.33 4.24
CA HIS A 325 2.02 16.30 4.69
C HIS A 325 0.64 16.51 4.09
N VAL A 326 0.16 15.52 3.33
CA VAL A 326 -1.20 15.49 2.78
C VAL A 326 -1.98 14.36 3.44
N PHE A 327 -2.99 14.73 4.19
CA PHE A 327 -3.83 13.84 4.94
C PHE A 327 -5.23 13.78 4.30
N VAL A 328 -5.67 12.60 3.88
CA VAL A 328 -6.90 12.40 3.13
C VAL A 328 -7.97 11.76 4.00
N ARG A 329 -9.13 12.42 4.11
CA ARG A 329 -10.27 11.90 4.87
C ARG A 329 -10.98 10.77 4.14
N ASP A 330 -11.46 9.81 4.91
CA ASP A 330 -12.19 8.63 4.44
C ASP A 330 -11.39 7.79 3.42
N ALA A 331 -10.05 7.82 3.53
CA ALA A 331 -9.14 7.05 2.70
C ALA A 331 -8.44 5.97 3.52
N GLY A 332 -8.28 4.78 2.93
CA GLY A 332 -7.62 3.62 3.53
C GLY A 332 -6.14 3.52 3.17
N HIS A 333 -5.61 2.30 3.27
CA HIS A 333 -4.20 2.01 3.06
C HIS A 333 -3.79 2.04 1.57
N ILE A 334 -4.63 1.51 0.66
CA ILE A 334 -4.31 1.45 -0.78
C ILE A 334 -4.83 2.71 -1.49
N ILE A 335 -4.38 3.85 -0.98
CA ILE A 335 -4.88 5.17 -1.34
C ILE A 335 -4.62 5.55 -2.81
N MET A 336 -3.57 5.00 -3.45
CA MET A 336 -3.24 5.23 -4.85
C MET A 336 -4.27 4.64 -5.82
N LEU A 337 -5.00 3.61 -5.40
CA LEU A 337 -6.14 3.05 -6.13
C LEU A 337 -7.47 3.67 -5.71
N GLU A 338 -7.60 4.08 -4.44
CA GLU A 338 -8.83 4.66 -3.89
C GLU A 338 -9.06 6.11 -4.31
N HIS A 339 -8.00 6.92 -4.35
CA HIS A 339 -8.03 8.35 -4.68
C HIS A 339 -6.94 8.73 -5.70
N PRO A 340 -6.93 8.10 -6.89
CA PRO A 340 -5.84 8.25 -7.85
C PRO A 340 -5.65 9.69 -8.33
N GLU A 341 -6.75 10.44 -8.60
CA GLU A 341 -6.64 11.82 -9.10
C GLU A 341 -6.02 12.75 -8.06
N LEU A 342 -6.29 12.49 -6.77
CA LEU A 342 -5.71 13.31 -5.72
C LEU A 342 -4.21 13.05 -5.59
N LEU A 343 -3.81 11.76 -5.56
CA LEU A 343 -2.39 11.43 -5.50
C LEU A 343 -1.65 11.93 -6.74
N ASN A 344 -2.22 11.76 -7.95
CA ASN A 344 -1.63 12.26 -9.18
C ASN A 344 -1.39 13.78 -9.12
N GLN A 345 -2.35 14.53 -8.57
CA GLN A 345 -2.18 15.98 -8.40
C GLN A 345 -1.03 16.32 -7.45
N GLU A 346 -0.94 15.63 -6.29
CA GLU A 346 0.12 15.89 -5.32
C GLU A 346 1.50 15.48 -5.88
N LEU A 347 1.57 14.41 -6.69
CA LEU A 347 2.79 14.03 -7.39
C LEU A 347 3.20 15.10 -8.41
N PHE A 348 2.27 15.69 -9.18
CA PHE A 348 2.59 16.78 -10.10
C PHE A 348 3.01 18.06 -9.36
N ASP A 349 2.40 18.35 -8.22
CA ASP A 349 2.82 19.48 -7.38
C ASP A 349 4.21 19.23 -6.79
N LEU A 350 4.53 18.01 -6.38
CA LEU A 350 5.87 17.58 -5.93
C LEU A 350 6.92 17.75 -7.05
N LEU A 351 6.65 17.23 -8.25
CA LEU A 351 7.52 17.37 -9.42
C LEU A 351 7.76 18.84 -9.76
N THR A 352 6.71 19.66 -9.71
CA THR A 352 6.83 21.11 -9.95
C THR A 352 7.69 21.81 -8.91
N ARG A 353 7.65 21.38 -7.64
CA ARG A 353 8.53 21.90 -6.59
C ARG A 353 9.97 21.47 -6.83
N ALA A 354 10.19 20.19 -7.15
CA ALA A 354 11.51 19.68 -7.46
C ALA A 354 12.19 20.43 -8.61
N ASP A 355 11.45 20.73 -9.68
CA ASP A 355 11.96 21.51 -10.80
C ASP A 355 12.36 22.95 -10.40
N ARG A 356 11.61 23.58 -9.48
CA ARG A 356 11.91 24.93 -8.96
C ARG A 356 13.08 24.96 -7.99
N SER A 357 13.27 23.89 -7.22
CA SER A 357 14.32 23.77 -6.20
C SER A 357 15.68 23.44 -6.80
N ARG A 358 15.72 23.04 -8.07
CA ARG A 358 16.98 22.79 -8.79
C ARG A 358 17.86 24.04 -8.78
N GLY A 359 19.06 23.91 -8.19
CA GLY A 359 20.02 25.01 -8.10
C GLY A 359 19.77 26.04 -7.01
N GLN A 360 18.81 25.81 -6.10
CA GLN A 360 18.59 26.65 -4.92
C GLN A 360 19.23 26.00 -3.67
N THR A 361 19.70 26.86 -2.75
CA THR A 361 20.17 26.39 -1.43
C THR A 361 19.02 25.71 -0.68
N PRO A 362 19.27 24.61 0.08
CA PRO A 362 18.25 23.92 0.85
C PRO A 362 17.46 24.93 1.72
N ARG A 363 16.13 24.83 1.69
CA ARG A 363 15.24 25.71 2.47
C ARG A 363 15.41 25.44 3.95
N GLU A 364 15.48 26.52 4.75
CA GLU A 364 15.32 26.43 6.19
C GLU A 364 13.97 25.79 6.55
N ALA A 365 14.01 24.92 7.56
CA ALA A 365 12.91 24.09 8.00
C ALA A 365 11.65 24.87 8.34
N GLY A 366 10.60 24.63 7.58
CA GLY A 366 9.23 25.02 7.91
C GLY A 366 8.29 23.91 7.51
N SER A 367 7.90 23.05 8.46
CA SER A 367 6.91 22.02 8.21
C SER A 367 5.59 22.66 7.78
N ARG A 368 5.17 22.42 6.54
CA ARG A 368 3.85 22.81 6.06
C ARG A 368 2.92 21.63 6.21
N HIS A 369 2.19 21.60 7.30
CA HIS A 369 1.08 20.65 7.45
C HIS A 369 -0.10 21.12 6.60
N THR A 370 -0.33 20.49 5.47
CA THR A 370 -1.53 20.71 4.67
C THR A 370 -2.50 19.58 4.93
N VAL A 371 -3.45 19.78 5.83
CA VAL A 371 -4.60 18.88 5.97
C VAL A 371 -5.55 19.14 4.82
N THR A 372 -5.63 18.21 3.85
CA THR A 372 -6.52 18.36 2.70
C THR A 372 -7.87 17.74 3.03
N ASP A 373 -8.88 18.58 3.23
CA ASP A 373 -10.28 18.17 3.22
C ASP A 373 -10.76 18.13 1.76
N LEU A 374 -11.00 16.92 1.23
CA LEU A 374 -11.49 16.70 -0.13
C LEU A 374 -12.77 17.48 -0.44
N THR A 375 -13.65 17.62 0.56
CA THR A 375 -14.89 18.39 0.46
C THR A 375 -14.60 19.89 0.30
N LYS A 376 -13.57 20.40 0.94
CA LYS A 376 -13.14 21.79 0.84
C LYS A 376 -12.47 22.05 -0.52
N ARG A 377 -11.59 21.17 -1.00
CA ARG A 377 -10.96 21.30 -2.34
C ARG A 377 -11.98 21.24 -3.47
N ARG A 378 -12.99 20.34 -3.40
CA ARG A 378 -14.10 20.34 -4.37
C ARG A 378 -14.86 21.66 -4.36
N ARG A 379 -15.15 22.22 -3.19
CA ARG A 379 -15.84 23.51 -3.04
C ARG A 379 -15.00 24.66 -3.59
N ASP A 380 -13.71 24.70 -3.28
CA ASP A 380 -12.78 25.75 -3.73
C ASP A 380 -12.54 25.69 -5.24
N ARG A 381 -12.58 24.50 -5.89
CA ARG A 381 -12.56 24.37 -7.37
C ARG A 381 -13.85 24.89 -8.02
N MET A 382 -15.00 24.63 -7.42
CA MET A 382 -16.29 25.11 -7.95
C MET A 382 -16.46 26.62 -7.80
N THR A 383 -15.76 27.24 -6.86
CA THR A 383 -15.82 28.69 -6.56
C THR A 383 -14.70 29.52 -7.20
N ARG A 384 -13.65 28.89 -7.76
CA ARG A 384 -12.61 29.63 -8.50
C ARG A 384 -13.16 30.04 -9.88
N PRO A 385 -13.29 31.36 -10.16
CA PRO A 385 -13.64 31.81 -11.51
C PRO A 385 -12.54 31.36 -12.47
N ALA A 386 -12.95 30.82 -13.63
CA ALA A 386 -12.05 30.48 -14.72
C ALA A 386 -11.17 31.72 -15.01
N ARG A 387 -9.86 31.63 -14.75
CA ARG A 387 -8.90 32.69 -15.14
C ARG A 387 -8.98 32.84 -16.64
N GLY A 388 -9.59 33.95 -17.08
CA GLY A 388 -9.75 34.29 -18.47
C GLY A 388 -8.41 34.24 -19.20
N ARG A 389 -8.37 33.46 -20.26
CA ARG A 389 -7.32 33.55 -21.29
C ARG A 389 -7.38 34.98 -21.84
N THR A 390 -6.53 35.85 -21.36
CA THR A 390 -6.26 37.11 -22.02
C THR A 390 -5.65 36.79 -23.38
N ARG A 391 -6.49 36.85 -24.43
CA ARG A 391 -6.01 36.93 -25.81
C ARG A 391 -5.19 38.21 -25.93
N ALA A 392 -3.87 38.06 -26.08
CA ALA A 392 -3.07 39.14 -26.63
C ALA A 392 -3.57 39.39 -28.07
N ARG A 393 -4.17 40.55 -28.29
CA ARG A 393 -4.41 41.11 -29.64
C ARG A 393 -3.27 42.08 -29.94
N ALA A 394 -2.82 41.91 -31.18
CA ALA A 394 -1.97 42.77 -32.02
C ALA A 394 -0.48 42.78 -31.66
#